data_efb62481285c32359caf40d367d915b3
#
_entry.id   efb62481285c32359caf40d367d915b3
#
_cell.length_a   1.000
_cell.length_b   1.000
_cell.length_c   1.000
_cell.angle_alpha   90.00
_cell.angle_beta   90.00
_cell.angle_gamma   90.00
#
_symmetry.space_group_name_H-M   'P 1'
#
loop_
_entity.id
_entity.type
_entity.pdbx_description
1 polymer ?
#
loop_
_entity_poly.entity_id
_entity_poly.type
_entity_poly.pdbx_seq_one_letter_code
_entity_poly.pdbx_strand_id
1 'polypeptide(L)'
;MDSEWALEVMRRAPYITVSFTREDGTAYGLPLSLASADGKVWYFHGAEEGDKMDAIRSNPQVCLSAVTMCRPTVGPKDGSYTIQYKSAIAFGHAEAVTDDDEKIAALRLICERFLPDHMDAFDANIGRSLSRTAVVRITLDTPPTGKRKQYDSNGDELKWGRME
;
A
#
# COMPACT_ATOMS: atom_id res chain seq x y z
N MET A 1 -6.84 -14.78 -8.31
CA MET A 1 -7.81 -13.67 -8.08
C MET A 1 -7.58 -12.65 -9.19
N ASP A 2 -8.64 -11.99 -9.67
CA ASP A 2 -8.52 -10.95 -10.68
C ASP A 2 -7.86 -9.68 -10.11
N SER A 3 -7.50 -8.77 -11.00
CA SER A 3 -6.82 -7.54 -10.64
C SER A 3 -7.70 -6.56 -9.84
N GLU A 4 -9.01 -6.55 -10.09
CA GLU A 4 -9.93 -5.69 -9.35
C GLU A 4 -10.03 -6.10 -7.88
N TRP A 5 -10.11 -7.41 -7.62
CA TRP A 5 -10.06 -7.92 -6.25
C TRP A 5 -8.71 -7.59 -5.58
N ALA A 6 -7.59 -7.69 -6.30
CA ALA A 6 -6.28 -7.33 -5.77
C ALA A 6 -6.18 -5.83 -5.44
N LEU A 7 -6.74 -4.96 -6.31
CA LEU A 7 -6.84 -3.52 -6.03
C LEU A 7 -7.67 -3.23 -4.79
N GLU A 8 -8.78 -3.96 -4.59
CA GLU A 8 -9.59 -3.80 -3.38
C GLU A 8 -8.83 -4.19 -2.12
N VAL A 9 -8.00 -5.25 -2.16
CA VAL A 9 -7.09 -5.59 -1.06
C VAL A 9 -6.12 -4.43 -0.78
N MET A 10 -5.52 -3.85 -1.81
CA MET A 10 -4.60 -2.73 -1.64
C MET A 10 -5.30 -1.48 -1.08
N ARG A 11 -6.50 -1.17 -1.54
CA ARG A 11 -7.29 -0.03 -1.04
C ARG A 11 -7.70 -0.17 0.42
N ARG A 12 -7.95 -1.39 0.89
CA ARG A 12 -8.38 -1.66 2.28
C ARG A 12 -7.24 -1.93 3.24
N ALA A 13 -6.04 -2.21 2.75
CA ALA A 13 -4.91 -2.46 3.62
C ALA A 13 -4.60 -1.23 4.47
N PRO A 14 -4.41 -1.38 5.79
CA PRO A 14 -4.11 -0.24 6.68
C PRO A 14 -2.76 0.41 6.35
N TYR A 15 -1.86 -0.36 5.79
CA TYR A 15 -0.59 0.07 5.20
C TYR A 15 -0.21 -0.89 4.07
N ILE A 16 0.70 -0.46 3.22
CA ILE A 16 1.29 -1.29 2.16
C ILE A 16 2.80 -1.29 2.39
N THR A 17 3.39 -2.47 2.46
CA THR A 17 4.85 -2.58 2.48
C THR A 17 5.38 -2.29 1.09
N VAL A 18 6.17 -1.24 0.97
CA VAL A 18 6.90 -0.90 -0.26
C VAL A 18 8.33 -1.34 -0.09
N SER A 19 8.77 -2.22 -0.97
CA SER A 19 10.13 -2.74 -1.00
C SER A 19 10.93 -2.05 -2.08
N PHE A 20 12.09 -1.56 -1.70
CA PHE A 20 13.07 -0.85 -2.53
C PHE A 20 14.35 -1.69 -2.62
N THR A 21 15.20 -1.37 -3.59
CA THR A 21 16.57 -1.88 -3.67
C THR A 21 17.52 -0.72 -3.45
N ARG A 22 18.37 -0.81 -2.44
CA ARG A 22 19.42 0.18 -2.18
C ARG A 22 20.51 0.12 -3.25
N GLU A 23 21.36 1.15 -3.31
CA GLU A 23 22.48 1.25 -4.25
C GLU A 23 23.43 0.05 -4.15
N ASP A 24 23.64 -0.48 -2.94
CA ASP A 24 24.44 -1.68 -2.68
C ASP A 24 23.76 -3.01 -3.03
N GLY A 25 22.52 -2.95 -3.58
CA GLY A 25 21.72 -4.12 -3.95
C GLY A 25 20.93 -4.73 -2.80
N THR A 26 21.02 -4.21 -1.58
CA THR A 26 20.25 -4.76 -0.45
C THR A 26 18.78 -4.38 -0.55
N ALA A 27 17.90 -5.32 -0.14
CA ALA A 27 16.47 -5.08 -0.06
C ALA A 27 16.12 -4.21 1.15
N TYR A 28 15.21 -3.26 0.97
CA TYR A 28 14.75 -2.35 2.01
C TYR A 28 13.23 -2.18 1.94
N GLY A 29 12.51 -2.66 2.94
CA GLY A 29 11.05 -2.66 2.97
C GLY A 29 10.50 -1.77 4.09
N LEU A 30 9.51 -0.93 3.77
CA LEU A 30 8.82 -0.04 4.71
C LEU A 30 7.31 -0.20 4.63
N PRO A 31 6.59 -0.31 5.77
CA PRO A 31 5.16 -0.13 5.81
C PRO A 31 4.83 1.36 5.65
N LEU A 32 4.07 1.70 4.62
CA LEU A 32 3.72 3.07 4.28
C LEU A 32 2.21 3.21 4.06
N SER A 33 1.68 4.39 4.39
CA SER A 33 0.29 4.76 4.12
C SER A 33 0.16 5.29 2.69
N LEU A 34 -0.34 4.44 1.79
CA LEU A 34 -0.53 4.78 0.38
C LEU A 34 -1.98 5.11 0.08
N ALA A 35 -2.21 6.00 -0.86
CA ALA A 35 -3.52 6.28 -1.43
C ALA A 35 -3.47 6.31 -2.97
N SER A 36 -4.58 5.96 -3.61
CA SER A 36 -4.75 5.98 -5.06
C SER A 36 -6.19 6.30 -5.41
N ALA A 37 -6.41 7.16 -6.38
CA ALA A 37 -7.73 7.46 -6.92
C ALA A 37 -8.16 6.44 -7.99
N ASP A 38 -7.23 6.01 -8.84
CA ASP A 38 -7.49 5.21 -10.05
C ASP A 38 -7.02 3.74 -9.94
N GLY A 39 -6.27 3.40 -8.88
CA GLY A 39 -5.69 2.08 -8.68
C GLY A 39 -4.41 1.81 -9.50
N LYS A 40 -4.03 2.71 -10.39
CA LYS A 40 -2.81 2.61 -11.21
C LYS A 40 -1.68 3.46 -10.64
N VAL A 41 -2.00 4.65 -10.18
CA VAL A 41 -1.05 5.59 -9.57
C VAL A 41 -1.30 5.64 -8.07
N TRP A 42 -0.27 5.40 -7.27
CA TRP A 42 -0.30 5.39 -5.81
C TRP A 42 0.65 6.44 -5.26
N TYR A 43 0.25 7.08 -4.16
CA TYR A 43 1.04 8.12 -3.52
C TYR A 43 1.31 7.78 -2.06
N PHE A 44 2.49 8.15 -1.59
CA PHE A 44 2.80 8.27 -0.17
C PHE A 44 3.61 9.54 0.09
N HIS A 45 3.68 9.95 1.35
CA HIS A 45 4.48 11.10 1.75
C HIS A 45 5.53 10.72 2.80
N GLY A 46 6.52 11.58 2.97
CA GLY A 46 7.58 11.40 3.97
C GLY A 46 8.58 12.54 3.98
N ALA A 47 9.73 12.30 4.62
CA ALA A 47 10.85 13.23 4.60
C ALA A 47 11.50 13.29 3.21
N GLU A 48 12.07 14.45 2.87
CA GLU A 48 12.74 14.71 1.59
C GLU A 48 14.09 14.00 1.45
N GLU A 49 14.66 13.54 2.57
CA GLU A 49 15.97 12.89 2.66
C GLU A 49 15.87 11.55 3.38
N GLY A 50 16.94 10.75 3.27
CA GLY A 50 17.13 9.45 3.92
C GLY A 50 17.04 8.26 2.98
N ASP A 51 17.34 7.07 3.51
CA ASP A 51 17.52 5.80 2.80
C ASP A 51 16.46 5.51 1.74
N LYS A 52 15.21 5.85 2.03
CA LYS A 52 14.09 5.65 1.11
C LYS A 52 14.24 6.48 -0.16
N MET A 53 14.56 7.76 -0.01
CA MET A 53 14.72 8.68 -1.14
C MET A 53 15.98 8.37 -1.93
N ASP A 54 17.05 7.95 -1.25
CA ASP A 54 18.29 7.52 -1.89
C ASP A 54 18.08 6.24 -2.70
N ALA A 55 17.33 5.27 -2.15
CA ALA A 55 16.97 4.05 -2.86
C ALA A 55 16.15 4.35 -4.13
N ILE A 56 15.15 5.25 -4.05
CA ILE A 56 14.33 5.66 -5.21
C ILE A 56 15.18 6.33 -6.29
N ARG A 57 16.13 7.18 -5.89
CA ARG A 57 17.03 7.86 -6.84
C ARG A 57 17.96 6.90 -7.56
N SER A 58 18.45 5.88 -6.85
CA SER A 58 19.38 4.89 -7.41
C SER A 58 18.65 3.82 -8.24
N ASN A 59 17.48 3.38 -7.80
CA ASN A 59 16.67 2.38 -8.48
C ASN A 59 15.17 2.66 -8.24
N PRO A 60 14.42 3.13 -9.24
CA PRO A 60 13.02 3.46 -9.09
C PRO A 60 12.09 2.24 -8.97
N GLN A 61 12.56 1.02 -9.27
CA GLN A 61 11.74 -0.19 -9.22
C GLN A 61 11.33 -0.53 -7.79
N VAL A 62 10.04 -0.78 -7.59
CA VAL A 62 9.46 -1.10 -6.29
C VAL A 62 8.50 -2.28 -6.36
N CYS A 63 8.40 -2.99 -5.24
CA CYS A 63 7.38 -4.00 -5.03
C CYS A 63 6.47 -3.57 -3.87
N LEU A 64 5.17 -3.60 -4.10
CA LEU A 64 4.14 -3.29 -3.12
C LEU A 64 3.52 -4.59 -2.63
N SER A 65 3.43 -4.77 -1.31
CA SER A 65 2.77 -5.91 -0.68
C SER A 65 1.73 -5.44 0.33
N ALA A 66 0.48 -5.81 0.09
CA ALA A 66 -0.66 -5.46 0.91
C ALA A 66 -1.30 -6.71 1.52
N VAL A 67 -1.72 -6.62 2.78
CA VAL A 67 -2.44 -7.67 3.49
C VAL A 67 -3.61 -7.04 4.24
N THR A 68 -4.81 -7.56 4.05
CA THR A 68 -6.03 -7.10 4.75
C THR A 68 -6.52 -8.12 5.77
N MET A 69 -6.10 -9.36 5.66
CA MET A 69 -6.44 -10.43 6.60
C MET A 69 -5.24 -11.34 6.78
N CYS A 70 -4.95 -11.65 8.03
CA CYS A 70 -3.98 -12.69 8.42
C CYS A 70 -4.48 -13.31 9.72
N ARG A 71 -4.99 -14.56 9.67
CA ARG A 71 -5.56 -15.22 10.83
C ARG A 71 -5.09 -16.68 10.95
N PRO A 72 -4.36 -17.03 12.01
CA PRO A 72 -4.06 -18.42 12.34
C PRO A 72 -5.36 -19.22 12.54
N THR A 73 -5.44 -20.38 11.99
CA THR A 73 -6.62 -21.25 12.06
C THR A 73 -6.20 -22.71 12.17
N VAL A 74 -6.92 -23.45 12.98
CA VAL A 74 -6.81 -24.92 13.01
C VAL A 74 -7.73 -25.46 11.92
N GLY A 75 -7.19 -26.29 11.04
CA GLY A 75 -7.96 -26.91 9.97
C GLY A 75 -8.97 -27.95 10.51
N PRO A 76 -9.88 -28.42 9.64
CA PRO A 76 -10.96 -29.33 10.02
C PRO A 76 -10.49 -30.72 10.49
N LYS A 77 -9.25 -31.08 10.20
CA LYS A 77 -8.65 -32.36 10.62
C LYS A 77 -7.68 -32.11 11.78
N ASP A 78 -7.70 -33.02 12.75
CA ASP A 78 -6.77 -32.95 13.88
C ASP A 78 -5.33 -32.81 13.42
N GLY A 79 -4.66 -31.81 14.00
CA GLY A 79 -3.25 -31.49 13.72
C GLY A 79 -2.97 -30.70 12.46
N SER A 80 -3.97 -30.24 11.71
CA SER A 80 -3.74 -29.32 10.60
C SER A 80 -3.81 -27.87 11.06
N TYR A 81 -2.70 -27.16 10.88
CA TYR A 81 -2.60 -25.72 11.16
C TYR A 81 -2.49 -24.95 9.85
N THR A 82 -3.14 -23.81 9.77
CA THR A 82 -3.07 -22.94 8.60
C THR A 82 -3.21 -21.48 8.97
N ILE A 83 -2.86 -20.61 8.02
CA ILE A 83 -3.13 -19.18 8.10
C ILE A 83 -4.10 -18.84 6.99
N GLN A 84 -5.21 -18.23 7.35
CA GLN A 84 -6.11 -17.61 6.38
C GLN A 84 -5.62 -16.20 6.07
N TYR A 85 -5.62 -15.83 4.80
CA TYR A 85 -5.10 -14.54 4.39
C TYR A 85 -5.78 -14.00 3.13
N LYS A 86 -5.74 -12.68 3.00
CA LYS A 86 -6.00 -11.93 1.77
C LYS A 86 -4.82 -11.00 1.54
N SER A 87 -4.15 -11.17 0.42
CA SER A 87 -2.97 -10.37 0.07
C SER A 87 -2.98 -9.99 -1.39
N ALA A 88 -2.31 -8.87 -1.70
CA ALA A 88 -2.04 -8.42 -3.05
C ALA A 88 -0.58 -8.01 -3.20
N ILE A 89 -0.03 -8.23 -4.40
CA ILE A 89 1.31 -7.79 -4.77
C ILE A 89 1.20 -7.01 -6.08
N ALA A 90 1.93 -5.91 -6.15
CA ALA A 90 2.05 -5.09 -7.34
C ALA A 90 3.51 -4.68 -7.55
N PHE A 91 3.87 -4.43 -8.79
CA PHE A 91 5.19 -3.92 -9.18
C PHE A 91 5.01 -2.58 -9.89
N GLY A 92 5.94 -1.68 -9.69
CA GLY A 92 5.89 -0.37 -10.28
C GLY A 92 7.21 0.38 -10.13
N HIS A 93 7.21 1.62 -10.53
CA HIS A 93 8.34 2.52 -10.34
C HIS A 93 7.94 3.76 -9.57
N ALA A 94 8.82 4.16 -8.67
CA ALA A 94 8.64 5.28 -7.76
C ALA A 94 9.42 6.49 -8.24
N GLU A 95 8.84 7.67 -8.12
CA GLU A 95 9.50 8.94 -8.42
C GLU A 95 9.03 10.05 -7.47
N ALA A 96 9.92 10.98 -7.15
CA ALA A 96 9.56 12.14 -6.35
C ALA A 96 8.69 13.10 -7.18
N VAL A 97 7.60 13.57 -6.60
CA VAL A 97 6.72 14.59 -7.18
C VAL A 97 7.33 15.95 -6.92
N THR A 98 7.56 16.73 -7.99
CA THR A 98 8.14 18.09 -7.92
C THR A 98 7.12 19.19 -8.13
N ASP A 99 5.98 18.89 -8.75
CA ASP A 99 4.89 19.82 -8.96
C ASP A 99 4.05 20.01 -7.70
N ASP A 100 3.89 21.24 -7.25
CA ASP A 100 3.21 21.55 -6.00
C ASP A 100 1.70 21.25 -6.05
N ASP A 101 1.05 21.43 -7.19
CA ASP A 101 -0.37 21.14 -7.35
C ASP A 101 -0.61 19.61 -7.25
N GLU A 102 0.25 18.81 -7.86
CA GLU A 102 0.21 17.34 -7.73
C GLU A 102 0.52 16.92 -6.29
N LYS A 103 1.52 17.54 -5.62
CA LYS A 103 1.82 17.25 -4.20
C LYS A 103 0.59 17.51 -3.32
N ILE A 104 -0.08 18.65 -3.50
CA ILE A 104 -1.29 19.01 -2.74
C ILE A 104 -2.41 18.00 -2.99
N ALA A 105 -2.66 17.65 -4.25
CA ALA A 105 -3.69 16.68 -4.61
C ALA A 105 -3.42 15.29 -4.02
N ALA A 106 -2.17 14.82 -4.07
CA ALA A 106 -1.75 13.54 -3.49
C ALA A 106 -1.88 13.53 -1.96
N LEU A 107 -1.46 14.61 -1.29
CA LEU A 107 -1.60 14.74 0.18
C LEU A 107 -3.06 14.79 0.60
N ARG A 108 -3.92 15.48 -0.16
CA ARG A 108 -5.37 15.47 0.06
C ARG A 108 -5.95 14.06 -0.04
N LEU A 109 -5.60 13.32 -1.08
CA LEU A 109 -6.03 11.95 -1.29
C LEU A 109 -5.62 11.02 -0.13
N ILE A 110 -4.39 11.17 0.38
CA ILE A 110 -3.91 10.43 1.55
C ILE A 110 -4.71 10.78 2.80
N CYS A 111 -4.93 12.09 3.05
CA CYS A 111 -5.70 12.54 4.22
C CYS A 111 -7.16 12.09 4.14
N GLU A 112 -7.82 12.19 3.00
CA GLU A 112 -9.19 11.71 2.80
C GLU A 112 -9.32 10.21 3.07
N ARG A 113 -8.32 9.42 2.70
CA ARG A 113 -8.30 7.98 2.96
C ARG A 113 -8.15 7.65 4.45
N PHE A 114 -7.23 8.30 5.14
CA PHE A 114 -6.82 7.89 6.50
C PHE A 114 -7.40 8.76 7.62
N LEU A 115 -7.81 9.98 7.31
CA LEU A 115 -8.30 10.97 8.25
C LEU A 115 -9.54 11.74 7.70
N PRO A 116 -10.56 11.05 7.19
CA PRO A 116 -11.69 11.71 6.50
C PRO A 116 -12.42 12.73 7.39
N ASP A 117 -12.48 12.49 8.69
CA ASP A 117 -13.16 13.36 9.66
C ASP A 117 -12.37 14.60 10.07
N HIS A 118 -11.15 14.79 9.52
CA HIS A 118 -10.23 15.87 9.88
C HIS A 118 -9.83 16.75 8.68
N MET A 119 -10.63 16.73 7.62
CA MET A 119 -10.32 17.48 6.39
C MET A 119 -10.48 19.00 6.52
N ASP A 120 -11.23 19.49 7.51
CA ASP A 120 -11.47 20.92 7.75
C ASP A 120 -10.20 21.74 7.91
N ALA A 121 -9.15 21.14 8.48
CA ALA A 121 -7.86 21.79 8.73
C ALA A 121 -6.84 21.56 7.59
N PHE A 122 -7.21 20.84 6.53
CA PHE A 122 -6.25 20.44 5.49
C PHE A 122 -5.55 21.63 4.85
N ASP A 123 -6.31 22.61 4.34
CA ASP A 123 -5.75 23.75 3.58
C ASP A 123 -4.83 24.63 4.45
N ALA A 124 -5.17 24.80 5.74
CA ALA A 124 -4.32 25.54 6.68
C ALA A 124 -3.03 24.78 7.03
N ASN A 125 -3.08 23.47 7.10
CA ASN A 125 -1.93 22.64 7.45
C ASN A 125 -0.97 22.46 6.27
N ILE A 126 -1.49 22.26 5.06
CA ILE A 126 -0.68 22.05 3.87
C ILE A 126 0.22 23.24 3.58
N GLY A 127 -0.30 24.47 3.70
CA GLY A 127 0.48 25.69 3.49
C GLY A 127 1.70 25.84 4.41
N ARG A 128 1.69 25.17 5.58
CA ARG A 128 2.81 25.19 6.54
C ARG A 128 3.82 24.08 6.34
N SER A 129 3.43 22.98 5.71
CA SER A 129 4.23 21.75 5.65
C SER A 129 4.69 21.36 4.25
N LEU A 130 4.09 21.90 3.20
CA LEU A 130 4.32 21.49 1.80
C LEU A 130 5.81 21.53 1.42
N SER A 131 6.52 22.59 1.79
CA SER A 131 7.95 22.78 1.46
C SER A 131 8.90 21.80 2.17
N ARG A 132 8.41 21.05 3.16
CA ARG A 132 9.21 20.10 3.94
C ARG A 132 8.73 18.65 3.78
N THR A 133 7.74 18.45 2.92
CA THR A 133 7.10 17.16 2.73
C THR A 133 7.42 16.63 1.34
N ALA A 134 8.15 15.53 1.26
CA ALA A 134 8.26 14.80 0.01
C ALA A 134 6.97 14.03 -0.26
N VAL A 135 6.54 14.06 -1.50
CA VAL A 135 5.52 13.17 -2.03
C VAL A 135 6.17 12.29 -3.09
N VAL A 136 5.88 11.00 -3.02
CA VAL A 136 6.36 10.02 -3.99
C VAL A 136 5.16 9.44 -4.72
N ARG A 137 5.24 9.44 -6.03
CA ARG A 137 4.33 8.76 -6.94
C ARG A 137 4.88 7.39 -7.28
N ILE A 138 4.04 6.36 -7.21
CA ILE A 138 4.32 5.01 -7.70
C ILE A 138 3.33 4.71 -8.82
N THR A 139 3.85 4.50 -10.02
CA THR A 139 3.04 4.04 -11.15
C THR A 139 3.20 2.53 -11.28
N LEU A 140 2.09 1.80 -11.25
CA LEU A 140 2.12 0.35 -11.42
C LEU A 140 2.44 -0.02 -12.88
N ASP A 141 3.41 -0.91 -13.08
CA ASP A 141 3.82 -1.41 -14.39
C ASP A 141 2.79 -2.36 -15.00
N THR A 142 2.16 -3.15 -14.12
CA THR A 142 1.15 -4.14 -14.48
C THR A 142 0.03 -4.16 -13.44
N PRO A 143 -1.17 -4.64 -13.79
CA PRO A 143 -2.22 -4.84 -12.81
C PRO A 143 -1.76 -5.71 -11.63
N PRO A 144 -2.19 -5.41 -10.39
CA PRO A 144 -1.79 -6.18 -9.23
C PRO A 144 -2.35 -7.60 -9.27
N THR A 145 -1.66 -8.50 -8.59
CA THR A 145 -2.08 -9.89 -8.41
C THR A 145 -2.47 -10.16 -6.97
N GLY A 146 -3.53 -10.93 -6.78
CA GLY A 146 -4.05 -11.23 -5.46
C GLY A 146 -4.06 -12.71 -5.14
N LYS A 147 -3.90 -13.03 -3.85
CA LYS A 147 -4.06 -14.38 -3.29
C LYS A 147 -4.92 -14.35 -2.04
N ARG A 148 -5.70 -15.42 -1.88
CA ARG A 148 -6.43 -15.69 -0.64
C ARG A 148 -6.35 -17.16 -0.27
N LYS A 149 -6.46 -17.45 1.01
CA LYS A 149 -6.70 -18.77 1.56
C LYS A 149 -7.79 -18.65 2.62
N GLN A 150 -8.95 -19.26 2.36
CA GLN A 150 -10.14 -19.17 3.20
C GLN A 150 -10.90 -20.50 3.08
N TYR A 151 -10.84 -21.34 4.11
CA TYR A 151 -11.57 -22.59 4.15
C TYR A 151 -12.20 -22.76 5.53
N ASP A 152 -13.42 -23.21 5.57
CA ASP A 152 -14.08 -23.70 6.78
C ASP A 152 -13.81 -25.19 7.06
N SER A 153 -14.46 -25.73 8.06
CA SER A 153 -14.34 -27.14 8.45
C SER A 153 -14.86 -28.13 7.40
N ASN A 154 -15.68 -27.67 6.46
CA ASN A 154 -16.23 -28.50 5.37
C ASN A 154 -15.49 -28.32 4.05
N GLY A 155 -14.46 -27.46 4.04
CA GLY A 155 -13.75 -27.07 2.82
C GLY A 155 -14.43 -25.98 2.01
N ASP A 156 -15.53 -25.42 2.52
CA ASP A 156 -16.23 -24.28 1.92
C ASP A 156 -15.50 -22.96 2.23
N GLU A 157 -15.70 -21.97 1.38
CA GLU A 157 -15.13 -20.65 1.61
C GLU A 157 -15.72 -20.01 2.87
N LEU A 158 -14.86 -19.59 3.79
CA LEU A 158 -15.27 -18.94 5.02
C LEU A 158 -16.01 -17.63 4.77
N LYS A 159 -17.25 -17.55 5.26
CA LYS A 159 -18.10 -16.35 5.11
C LYS A 159 -17.60 -15.13 5.89
N TRP A 160 -16.80 -15.35 6.93
CA TRP A 160 -16.25 -14.26 7.75
C TRP A 160 -15.02 -13.57 7.12
N GLY A 161 -14.56 -13.99 6.02
CA GLY A 161 -13.50 -13.30 5.27
C GLY A 161 -13.95 -12.02 4.60
N ARG A 162 -15.02 -11.38 5.07
CA ARG A 162 -15.30 -9.99 4.69
C ARG A 162 -14.20 -9.14 5.29
N MET A 163 -13.71 -8.22 4.48
CA MET A 163 -12.82 -7.19 4.96
C MET A 163 -13.66 -6.23 5.79
N GLU A 164 -13.73 -6.42 7.08
CA GLU A 164 -14.33 -5.52 8.04
C GLU A 164 -13.23 -4.62 8.62
#